data_a806fb5c1ceb7d8b408c8e3c81cc8995
#
_entry.id   a806fb5c1ceb7d8b408c8e3c81cc8995
#
_cell.length_a   1.000
_cell.length_b   1.000
_cell.length_c   1.000
_cell.angle_alpha   90.00
_cell.angle_beta   90.00
_cell.angle_gamma   90.00
#
_symmetry.space_group_name_H-M   'P 1'
#
loop_
_entity.id
_entity.type
_entity.pdbx_description
1 polymer ?
#
loop_
_entity_poly.entity_id
_entity_poly.type
_entity_poly.pdbx_seq_one_letter_code
_entity_poly.pdbx_strand_id
1 'polypeptide(L)'
;GLHGVGLSCVNALSEWLEVEVRKNGKLYRQLYKRGVPQYPLKEVGEEEGTGTKVTFFPDSQIFETLDFSYETIRGRLREVAYLNKGIKIRLRDNRPEREREDEFRYEGGILDYVNYMNLDKTTLFPESLYIDEQYGDSTIEIAMQYNDGYAETVYSYANNINTEEGGTHLEGFKLSLIHISEPT
;
A
#
# COMPACT_ATOMS: atom_id res chain seq x y z
N GLY A 1 -2.08 4.40 8.28
CA GLY A 1 -3.55 4.34 8.45
C GLY A 1 -4.07 5.45 9.34
N LEU A 2 -5.36 5.78 9.21
CA LEU A 2 -6.00 6.90 9.93
C LEU A 2 -5.97 6.74 11.45
N HIS A 3 -5.91 5.51 11.95
CA HIS A 3 -6.02 5.23 13.39
C HIS A 3 -4.75 4.64 14.02
N GLY A 4 -3.72 4.31 13.23
CA GLY A 4 -2.48 3.71 13.73
C GLY A 4 -2.62 2.31 14.33
N VAL A 5 -3.76 1.62 14.11
CA VAL A 5 -4.09 0.35 14.78
C VAL A 5 -3.80 -0.90 13.93
N GLY A 6 -3.33 -0.76 12.69
CA GLY A 6 -3.16 -1.90 11.78
C GLY A 6 -2.29 -3.02 12.36
N LEU A 7 -1.12 -2.70 12.87
CA LEU A 7 -0.23 -3.70 13.48
C LEU A 7 -0.82 -4.30 14.76
N SER A 8 -1.56 -3.51 15.54
CA SER A 8 -2.25 -3.99 16.74
C SER A 8 -3.34 -5.00 16.38
N CYS A 9 -4.08 -4.77 15.29
CA CYS A 9 -5.06 -5.73 14.77
C CYS A 9 -4.37 -7.03 14.32
N VAL A 10 -3.28 -6.94 13.56
CA VAL A 10 -2.52 -8.14 13.16
C VAL A 10 -2.06 -8.92 14.38
N ASN A 11 -1.55 -8.23 15.41
CA ASN A 11 -1.12 -8.87 16.65
C ASN A 11 -2.28 -9.59 17.37
N ALA A 12 -3.43 -8.94 17.50
CA ALA A 12 -4.61 -9.53 18.16
C ALA A 12 -5.19 -10.73 17.41
N LEU A 13 -5.07 -10.74 16.07
CA LEU A 13 -5.58 -11.80 15.18
C LEU A 13 -4.56 -12.91 14.89
N SER A 14 -3.39 -12.86 15.53
CA SER A 14 -2.33 -13.85 15.35
C SER A 14 -2.24 -14.79 16.55
N GLU A 15 -2.04 -16.08 16.28
CA GLU A 15 -1.68 -17.05 17.31
C GLU A 15 -0.38 -16.63 18.00
N TRP A 16 0.59 -16.17 17.20
CA TRP A 16 1.80 -15.53 17.70
C TRP A 16 2.30 -14.46 16.72
N LEU A 17 2.97 -13.44 17.27
CA LEU A 17 3.65 -12.41 16.52
C LEU A 17 4.98 -12.07 17.21
N GLU A 18 6.04 -12.01 16.43
CA GLU A 18 7.38 -11.61 16.89
C GLU A 18 7.83 -10.35 16.17
N VAL A 19 8.35 -9.41 16.93
CA VAL A 19 8.96 -8.19 16.40
C VAL A 19 10.45 -8.21 16.76
N GLU A 20 11.29 -8.02 15.75
CA GLU A 20 12.72 -7.79 15.87
C GLU A 20 13.05 -6.39 15.38
N VAL A 21 13.77 -5.60 16.20
CA VAL A 21 14.17 -4.23 15.86
C VAL A 21 15.67 -4.08 15.99
N ARG A 22 16.31 -3.66 14.90
CA ARG A 22 17.71 -3.24 14.89
C ARG A 22 17.80 -1.73 15.04
N LYS A 23 18.44 -1.28 16.09
CA LYS A 23 18.61 0.14 16.39
C LYS A 23 19.82 0.38 17.29
N ASN A 24 20.64 1.37 16.94
CA ASN A 24 21.82 1.78 17.74
C ASN A 24 22.82 0.63 18.00
N GLY A 25 23.07 -0.22 16.99
CA GLY A 25 23.99 -1.36 17.10
C GLY A 25 23.45 -2.54 17.91
N LYS A 26 22.18 -2.53 18.27
CA LYS A 26 21.54 -3.55 19.10
C LYS A 26 20.35 -4.18 18.41
N LEU A 27 20.13 -5.46 18.71
CA LEU A 27 18.95 -6.22 18.32
C LEU A 27 18.00 -6.38 19.50
N TYR A 28 16.79 -5.90 19.36
CA TYR A 28 15.71 -6.05 20.33
C TYR A 28 14.66 -7.02 19.81
N ARG A 29 14.07 -7.82 20.70
CA ARG A 29 13.03 -8.79 20.37
C ARG A 29 11.87 -8.75 21.35
N GLN A 30 10.64 -8.89 20.82
CA GLN A 30 9.41 -9.01 21.58
C GLN A 30 8.52 -10.07 20.94
N LEU A 31 8.01 -11.00 21.73
CA LEU A 31 7.06 -12.03 21.31
C LEU A 31 5.70 -11.78 21.95
N TYR A 32 4.65 -11.95 21.16
CA TYR A 32 3.26 -11.88 21.57
C TYR A 32 2.56 -13.20 21.24
N LYS A 33 1.58 -13.58 22.05
CA LYS A 33 0.61 -14.65 21.74
C LYS A 33 -0.79 -14.07 21.90
N ARG A 34 -1.57 -14.09 20.83
CA ARG A 34 -2.93 -13.50 20.79
C ARG A 34 -2.97 -12.09 21.38
N GLY A 35 -2.05 -11.25 20.96
CA GLY A 35 -1.92 -9.86 21.43
C GLY A 35 -1.25 -9.69 22.81
N VAL A 36 -0.99 -10.78 23.56
CA VAL A 36 -0.41 -10.68 24.91
C VAL A 36 1.11 -10.84 24.86
N PRO A 37 1.90 -9.86 25.36
CA PRO A 37 3.35 -9.97 25.41
C PRO A 37 3.77 -11.12 26.33
N GLN A 38 4.69 -11.96 25.88
CA GLN A 38 5.14 -13.15 26.61
C GLN A 38 6.26 -12.86 27.59
N TYR A 39 6.99 -11.78 27.37
CA TYR A 39 8.06 -11.26 28.21
C TYR A 39 8.29 -9.77 27.92
N PRO A 40 8.95 -9.01 28.81
CA PRO A 40 9.36 -7.64 28.53
C PRO A 40 10.28 -7.57 27.32
N LEU A 41 10.35 -6.42 26.64
CA LEU A 41 11.28 -6.19 25.53
C LEU A 41 12.68 -6.60 25.94
N LYS A 42 13.35 -7.44 25.14
CA LYS A 42 14.69 -7.95 25.41
C LYS A 42 15.68 -7.44 24.38
N GLU A 43 16.85 -7.02 24.85
CA GLU A 43 18.05 -6.94 24.06
C GLU A 43 18.60 -8.37 23.90
N VAL A 44 18.73 -8.84 22.65
CA VAL A 44 19.10 -10.24 22.37
C VAL A 44 20.47 -10.37 21.71
N GLY A 45 21.10 -9.25 21.35
CA GLY A 45 22.44 -9.24 20.76
C GLY A 45 22.83 -7.90 20.19
N GLU A 46 24.01 -7.86 19.59
CA GLU A 46 24.51 -6.73 18.81
C GLU A 46 24.29 -7.03 17.33
N GLU A 47 23.74 -6.07 16.59
CA GLU A 47 23.54 -6.16 15.15
C GLU A 47 23.57 -4.76 14.54
N GLU A 48 24.45 -4.55 13.57
CA GLU A 48 24.58 -3.26 12.88
C GLU A 48 23.40 -2.96 11.97
N GLY A 49 23.21 -1.66 11.71
CA GLY A 49 22.17 -1.16 10.84
C GLY A 49 20.88 -0.81 11.56
N THR A 50 19.87 -0.50 10.78
CA THR A 50 18.52 -0.16 11.26
C THR A 50 17.48 -0.97 10.51
N GLY A 51 16.40 -1.31 11.18
CA GLY A 51 15.30 -2.01 10.52
C GLY A 51 14.37 -2.70 11.50
N THR A 52 13.19 -3.06 11.00
CA THR A 52 12.18 -3.79 11.75
C THR A 52 11.77 -5.02 10.96
N LYS A 53 11.73 -6.16 11.63
CA LYS A 53 11.17 -7.41 11.09
C LYS A 53 9.97 -7.80 11.95
N VAL A 54 8.83 -8.04 11.30
CA VAL A 54 7.63 -8.54 11.93
C VAL A 54 7.33 -9.91 11.34
N THR A 55 7.21 -10.91 12.19
CA THR A 55 6.85 -12.28 11.80
C THR A 55 5.58 -12.64 12.56
N PHE A 56 4.59 -13.18 11.88
CA PHE A 56 3.34 -13.55 12.53
C PHE A 56 2.74 -14.83 11.91
N PHE A 57 1.91 -15.48 12.70
CA PHE A 57 1.14 -16.62 12.26
C PHE A 57 -0.36 -16.36 12.59
N PRO A 58 -1.24 -16.33 11.60
CA PRO A 58 -2.66 -16.07 11.83
C PRO A 58 -3.30 -17.13 12.74
N ASP A 59 -4.25 -16.72 13.58
CA ASP A 59 -4.91 -17.63 14.51
C ASP A 59 -5.97 -18.47 13.79
N SER A 60 -5.77 -19.80 13.77
CA SER A 60 -6.68 -20.78 13.18
C SER A 60 -8.05 -20.84 13.87
N GLN A 61 -8.17 -20.29 15.08
CA GLN A 61 -9.45 -20.18 15.78
C GLN A 61 -10.31 -19.02 15.25
N ILE A 62 -9.69 -18.08 14.49
CA ILE A 62 -10.35 -16.89 13.95
C ILE A 62 -10.54 -17.03 12.43
N PHE A 63 -9.52 -17.54 11.74
CA PHE A 63 -9.51 -17.63 10.28
C PHE A 63 -9.82 -19.05 9.82
N GLU A 64 -10.76 -19.19 8.89
CA GLU A 64 -11.12 -20.47 8.27
C GLU A 64 -10.00 -21.04 7.40
N THR A 65 -9.17 -20.16 6.81
CA THR A 65 -8.00 -20.55 6.01
C THR A 65 -6.77 -19.73 6.41
N LEU A 66 -5.63 -20.40 6.43
CA LEU A 66 -4.32 -19.79 6.68
C LEU A 66 -3.47 -19.73 5.40
N ASP A 67 -4.01 -20.14 4.26
CA ASP A 67 -3.31 -20.07 2.96
C ASP A 67 -3.48 -18.69 2.34
N PHE A 68 -2.40 -17.93 2.32
CA PHE A 68 -2.38 -16.61 1.72
C PHE A 68 -2.44 -16.68 0.19
N SER A 69 -3.35 -15.89 -0.41
CA SER A 69 -3.35 -15.67 -1.85
C SER A 69 -2.22 -14.74 -2.25
N TYR A 70 -1.25 -15.28 -2.98
CA TYR A 70 -0.15 -14.48 -3.51
C TYR A 70 -0.64 -13.35 -4.43
N GLU A 71 -1.59 -13.64 -5.33
CA GLU A 71 -2.10 -12.66 -6.28
C GLU A 71 -2.82 -11.50 -5.60
N THR A 72 -3.56 -11.77 -4.52
CA THR A 72 -4.21 -10.73 -3.73
C THR A 72 -3.18 -9.82 -3.06
N ILE A 73 -2.14 -10.39 -2.44
CA ILE A 73 -1.06 -9.63 -1.81
C ILE A 73 -0.26 -8.88 -2.86
N ARG A 74 0.06 -9.54 -3.98
CA ARG A 74 0.78 -8.96 -5.11
C ARG A 74 0.07 -7.71 -5.66
N GLY A 75 -1.24 -7.82 -5.90
CA GLY A 75 -2.05 -6.69 -6.36
C GLY A 75 -2.00 -5.52 -5.39
N ARG A 76 -2.19 -5.79 -4.10
CA ARG A 76 -2.17 -4.75 -3.08
C ARG A 76 -0.79 -4.09 -2.89
N LEU A 77 0.29 -4.86 -2.90
CA LEU A 77 1.64 -4.31 -2.78
C LEU A 77 2.05 -3.49 -4.00
N ARG A 78 1.61 -3.88 -5.20
CA ARG A 78 1.79 -3.09 -6.42
C ARG A 78 1.09 -1.73 -6.30
N GLU A 79 -0.17 -1.71 -5.87
CA GLU A 79 -0.91 -0.48 -5.62
C GLU A 79 -0.20 0.43 -4.60
N VAL A 80 0.24 -0.13 -3.47
CA VAL A 80 1.02 0.62 -2.47
C VAL A 80 2.30 1.20 -3.06
N ALA A 81 2.98 0.47 -3.95
CA ALA A 81 4.19 0.97 -4.61
C ALA A 81 3.91 2.12 -5.58
N TYR A 82 2.76 2.10 -6.29
CA TYR A 82 2.34 3.24 -7.13
C TYR A 82 1.99 4.48 -6.30
N LEU A 83 1.37 4.30 -5.14
CA LEU A 83 1.01 5.41 -4.26
C LEU A 83 2.19 6.04 -3.52
N ASN A 84 3.35 5.38 -3.52
CA ASN A 84 4.54 5.84 -2.80
C ASN A 84 5.75 5.84 -3.74
N LYS A 85 5.97 6.95 -4.44
CA LYS A 85 7.07 7.12 -5.41
C LYS A 85 8.41 6.64 -4.86
N GLY A 86 9.10 5.81 -5.62
CA GLY A 86 10.44 5.34 -5.33
C GLY A 86 10.57 4.30 -4.21
N ILE A 87 9.47 3.95 -3.51
CA ILE A 87 9.51 2.85 -2.55
C ILE A 87 9.81 1.53 -3.27
N LYS A 88 10.70 0.74 -2.67
CA LYS A 88 11.01 -0.60 -3.16
C LYS A 88 10.31 -1.63 -2.29
N ILE A 89 9.42 -2.42 -2.90
CA ILE A 89 8.69 -3.50 -2.24
C ILE A 89 9.08 -4.82 -2.90
N ARG A 90 9.45 -5.82 -2.10
CA ARG A 90 9.72 -7.17 -2.56
C ARG A 90 8.73 -8.14 -1.92
N LEU A 91 8.05 -8.91 -2.73
CA LEU A 91 7.17 -10.00 -2.32
C LEU A 91 7.81 -11.32 -2.69
N ARG A 92 7.98 -12.22 -1.72
CA ARG A 92 8.48 -13.56 -1.95
C ARG A 92 7.55 -14.61 -1.34
N ASP A 93 7.22 -15.62 -2.12
CA ASP A 93 6.54 -16.83 -1.68
C ASP A 93 7.57 -17.96 -1.59
N ASN A 94 7.81 -18.47 -0.39
CA ASN A 94 8.75 -19.56 -0.14
C ASN A 94 8.05 -20.91 0.07
N ARG A 95 6.75 -21.00 -0.21
CA ARG A 95 6.03 -22.29 -0.06
C ARG A 95 6.54 -23.28 -1.10
N PRO A 96 6.78 -24.55 -0.71
CA PRO A 96 7.21 -25.59 -1.66
C PRO A 96 6.29 -25.65 -2.89
N GLU A 97 6.88 -25.83 -4.09
CA GLU A 97 6.18 -25.91 -5.38
C GLU A 97 5.44 -24.62 -5.83
N ARG A 98 5.50 -23.55 -5.02
CA ARG A 98 4.90 -22.24 -5.34
C ARG A 98 5.91 -21.10 -5.25
N GLU A 99 7.20 -21.42 -5.19
CA GLU A 99 8.26 -20.43 -5.04
C GLU A 99 8.25 -19.39 -6.16
N ARG A 100 8.12 -18.14 -5.78
CA ARG A 100 8.12 -17.00 -6.71
C ARG A 100 8.44 -15.70 -5.99
N GLU A 101 8.92 -14.72 -6.75
CA GLU A 101 9.28 -13.40 -6.24
C GLU A 101 8.85 -12.33 -7.23
N ASP A 102 8.30 -11.24 -6.70
CA ASP A 102 8.04 -9.99 -7.43
C ASP A 102 8.70 -8.81 -6.71
N GLU A 103 9.16 -7.84 -7.48
CA GLU A 103 9.68 -6.58 -6.97
C GLU A 103 8.94 -5.42 -7.62
N PHE A 104 8.51 -4.45 -6.82
CA PHE A 104 7.79 -3.27 -7.27
C PHE A 104 8.57 -2.02 -6.88
N ARG A 105 8.77 -1.13 -7.84
CA ARG A 105 9.31 0.21 -7.65
C ARG A 105 8.88 1.08 -8.81
N TYR A 106 8.16 2.16 -8.53
CA TYR A 106 7.63 3.07 -9.54
C TYR A 106 8.05 4.49 -9.20
N GLU A 107 8.90 5.06 -10.04
CA GLU A 107 9.42 6.42 -9.85
C GLU A 107 8.40 7.49 -10.27
N GLY A 108 7.49 7.17 -11.18
CA GLY A 108 6.41 8.05 -11.62
C GLY A 108 5.17 8.02 -10.72
N GLY A 109 5.10 7.12 -9.73
CA GLY A 109 3.99 7.08 -8.77
C GLY A 109 2.64 6.82 -9.42
N ILE A 110 1.65 7.69 -9.16
CA ILE A 110 0.29 7.53 -9.73
C ILE A 110 0.23 7.76 -11.24
N LEU A 111 1.18 8.47 -11.82
CA LEU A 111 1.31 8.58 -13.28
C LEU A 111 1.62 7.20 -13.91
N ASP A 112 2.57 6.46 -13.33
CA ASP A 112 2.86 5.09 -13.75
C ASP A 112 1.64 4.18 -13.54
N TYR A 113 0.85 4.43 -12.49
CA TYR A 113 -0.37 3.67 -12.23
C TYR A 113 -1.44 3.88 -13.32
N VAL A 114 -1.69 5.12 -13.70
CA VAL A 114 -2.63 5.44 -14.79
C VAL A 114 -2.15 4.82 -16.11
N ASN A 115 -0.86 4.92 -16.42
CA ASN A 115 -0.29 4.28 -17.61
C ASN A 115 -0.45 2.75 -17.58
N TYR A 116 -0.22 2.13 -16.43
CA TYR A 116 -0.44 0.69 -16.23
C TYR A 116 -1.90 0.28 -16.49
N MET A 117 -2.87 1.06 -16.01
CA MET A 117 -4.30 0.78 -16.22
C MET A 117 -4.75 0.92 -17.67
N ASN A 118 -3.94 1.56 -18.51
CA ASN A 118 -4.23 1.80 -19.92
C ASN A 118 -3.36 0.96 -20.88
N LEU A 119 -2.55 0.01 -20.37
CA LEU A 119 -1.67 -0.81 -21.21
C LEU A 119 -2.41 -1.57 -22.33
N ASP A 120 -3.65 -2.03 -22.04
CA ASP A 120 -4.46 -2.81 -22.96
C ASP A 120 -5.57 -1.96 -23.63
N LYS A 121 -5.45 -0.62 -23.60
CA LYS A 121 -6.45 0.32 -24.13
C LYS A 121 -5.82 1.25 -25.16
N THR A 122 -6.64 1.72 -26.08
CA THR A 122 -6.24 2.77 -27.02
C THR A 122 -6.42 4.13 -26.36
N THR A 123 -5.31 4.82 -26.05
CA THR A 123 -5.36 6.15 -25.45
C THR A 123 -5.63 7.22 -26.49
N LEU A 124 -6.42 8.23 -26.14
CA LEU A 124 -6.75 9.35 -27.02
C LEU A 124 -5.63 10.37 -27.12
N PHE A 125 -4.75 10.43 -26.12
CA PHE A 125 -3.57 11.28 -26.08
C PHE A 125 -2.32 10.45 -25.82
N PRO A 126 -1.18 10.81 -26.40
CA PRO A 126 0.06 10.05 -26.21
C PRO A 126 0.61 10.12 -24.76
N GLU A 127 0.31 11.20 -24.05
CA GLU A 127 0.78 11.43 -22.69
C GLU A 127 -0.39 11.57 -21.72
N SER A 128 -0.26 10.94 -20.55
CA SER A 128 -1.22 11.11 -19.46
C SER A 128 -1.06 12.49 -18.82
N LEU A 129 -2.17 13.09 -18.45
CA LEU A 129 -2.18 14.34 -17.69
C LEU A 129 -1.73 14.08 -16.25
N TYR A 130 -0.89 14.96 -15.72
CA TYR A 130 -0.37 14.84 -14.37
C TYR A 130 -0.28 16.19 -13.70
N ILE A 131 -0.79 16.28 -12.47
CA ILE A 131 -0.79 17.47 -11.63
C ILE A 131 -0.24 17.06 -10.27
N ASP A 132 0.71 17.81 -9.74
CA ASP A 132 1.30 17.64 -8.42
C ASP A 132 1.44 19.03 -7.81
N GLU A 133 0.58 19.37 -6.86
CA GLU A 133 0.48 20.71 -6.28
C GLU A 133 0.41 20.63 -4.76
N GLN A 134 1.08 21.56 -4.12
CA GLN A 134 1.02 21.74 -2.69
C GLN A 134 0.13 22.92 -2.33
N TYR A 135 -0.87 22.70 -1.48
CA TYR A 135 -1.75 23.71 -0.97
C TYR A 135 -1.73 23.72 0.57
N GLY A 136 -1.04 24.68 1.15
CA GLY A 136 -0.78 24.72 2.59
C GLY A 136 0.00 23.49 3.05
N ASP A 137 -0.53 22.76 4.01
CA ASP A 137 0.04 21.51 4.55
C ASP A 137 -0.44 20.25 3.79
N SER A 138 -1.22 20.43 2.73
CA SER A 138 -1.77 19.33 1.94
C SER A 138 -1.10 19.27 0.57
N THR A 139 -0.81 18.06 0.10
CA THR A 139 -0.37 17.79 -1.27
C THR A 139 -1.52 17.15 -2.03
N ILE A 140 -1.75 17.62 -3.26
CA ILE A 140 -2.75 17.09 -4.18
C ILE A 140 -2.01 16.54 -5.40
N GLU A 141 -2.24 15.28 -5.69
CA GLU A 141 -1.66 14.58 -6.82
C GLU A 141 -2.78 13.99 -7.68
N ILE A 142 -2.79 14.30 -8.97
CA ILE A 142 -3.82 13.84 -9.92
C ILE A 142 -3.11 13.31 -11.16
N ALA A 143 -3.50 12.11 -11.60
CA ALA A 143 -3.09 11.58 -12.89
C ALA A 143 -4.32 11.09 -13.63
N MET A 144 -4.45 11.39 -14.93
CA MET A 144 -5.56 10.93 -15.75
C MET A 144 -5.14 10.67 -17.20
N GLN A 145 -5.86 9.74 -17.83
CA GLN A 145 -5.72 9.41 -19.24
C GLN A 145 -7.10 9.11 -19.82
N TYR A 146 -7.34 9.61 -21.02
CA TYR A 146 -8.52 9.27 -21.81
C TYR A 146 -8.22 8.11 -22.75
N ASN A 147 -9.17 7.20 -22.86
CA ASN A 147 -9.09 6.05 -23.76
C ASN A 147 -10.42 5.89 -24.53
N ASP A 148 -10.43 4.97 -25.48
CA ASP A 148 -11.58 4.67 -26.33
C ASP A 148 -12.66 3.81 -25.65
N GLY A 149 -12.48 3.44 -24.38
CA GLY A 149 -13.46 2.69 -23.59
C GLY A 149 -14.62 3.54 -23.14
N TYR A 150 -15.80 2.90 -22.97
CA TYR A 150 -17.02 3.57 -22.48
C TYR A 150 -17.10 3.66 -20.95
N ALA A 151 -16.23 2.96 -20.23
CA ALA A 151 -16.27 2.91 -18.78
C ALA A 151 -15.25 3.87 -18.18
N GLU A 152 -15.70 4.75 -17.28
CA GLU A 152 -14.83 5.53 -16.40
C GLU A 152 -14.27 4.66 -15.29
N THR A 153 -12.98 4.76 -15.01
CA THR A 153 -12.34 4.13 -13.86
C THR A 153 -11.67 5.23 -13.04
N VAL A 154 -12.14 5.45 -11.82
CA VAL A 154 -11.62 6.46 -10.91
C VAL A 154 -11.19 5.81 -9.60
N TYR A 155 -9.97 6.09 -9.19
CA TYR A 155 -9.47 5.75 -7.86
C TYR A 155 -9.15 7.04 -7.11
N SER A 156 -9.62 7.15 -5.88
CA SER A 156 -9.32 8.29 -5.02
C SER A 156 -8.73 7.82 -3.69
N TYR A 157 -7.77 8.59 -3.19
CA TYR A 157 -7.02 8.22 -1.98
C TYR A 157 -6.87 9.43 -1.06
N ALA A 158 -6.88 9.16 0.23
CA ALA A 158 -6.48 10.12 1.26
C ALA A 158 -5.40 9.47 2.12
N ASN A 159 -4.18 10.04 2.13
CA ASN A 159 -3.01 9.48 2.82
C ASN A 159 -2.78 7.99 2.47
N ASN A 160 -2.79 7.66 1.18
CA ASN A 160 -2.61 6.31 0.63
C ASN A 160 -3.71 5.29 0.99
N ILE A 161 -4.85 5.77 1.51
CA ILE A 161 -6.01 4.93 1.80
C ILE A 161 -7.06 5.16 0.71
N ASN A 162 -7.48 4.09 0.05
CA ASN A 162 -8.55 4.15 -0.94
C ASN A 162 -9.84 4.63 -0.29
N THR A 163 -10.46 5.65 -0.88
CA THR A 163 -11.76 6.19 -0.48
C THR A 163 -12.82 5.61 -1.41
N GLU A 164 -13.26 4.37 -1.15
CA GLU A 164 -14.16 3.59 -2.02
C GLU A 164 -15.48 4.32 -2.32
N GLU A 165 -16.00 5.06 -1.36
CA GLU A 165 -17.22 5.87 -1.51
C GLU A 165 -16.95 7.27 -2.09
N GLY A 166 -15.72 7.54 -2.53
CA GLY A 166 -15.27 8.88 -2.91
C GLY A 166 -14.91 9.72 -1.70
N GLY A 167 -15.15 11.04 -1.80
CA GLY A 167 -14.88 12.01 -0.74
C GLY A 167 -14.95 13.41 -1.28
N THR A 168 -14.96 14.41 -0.40
CA THR A 168 -15.06 15.82 -0.79
C THR A 168 -13.96 16.26 -1.77
N HIS A 169 -12.77 15.64 -1.71
CA HIS A 169 -11.67 15.89 -2.64
C HIS A 169 -12.00 15.39 -4.06
N LEU A 170 -12.62 14.21 -4.22
CA LEU A 170 -13.05 13.69 -5.51
C LEU A 170 -14.22 14.49 -6.07
N GLU A 171 -15.21 14.81 -5.25
CA GLU A 171 -16.35 15.64 -5.64
C GLU A 171 -15.90 17.04 -6.09
N GLY A 172 -15.00 17.67 -5.32
CA GLY A 172 -14.42 18.96 -5.69
C GLY A 172 -13.68 18.92 -7.02
N PHE A 173 -12.92 17.86 -7.28
CA PHE A 173 -12.25 17.65 -8.56
C PHE A 173 -13.25 17.52 -9.71
N LYS A 174 -14.28 16.68 -9.58
CA LYS A 174 -15.31 16.50 -10.59
C LYS A 174 -16.05 17.80 -10.89
N LEU A 175 -16.41 18.57 -9.88
CA LEU A 175 -17.05 19.88 -10.04
C LEU A 175 -16.13 20.89 -10.77
N SER A 176 -14.82 20.86 -10.49
CA SER A 176 -13.88 21.75 -11.20
C SER A 176 -13.79 21.42 -12.70
N LEU A 177 -13.83 20.14 -13.07
CA LEU A 177 -13.83 19.72 -14.48
C LEU A 177 -15.10 20.16 -15.21
N ILE A 178 -16.26 20.11 -14.57
CA ILE A 178 -17.53 20.59 -15.15
C ILE A 178 -17.43 22.10 -15.41
N HIS A 179 -16.95 22.88 -14.46
CA HIS A 179 -16.76 24.33 -14.64
C HIS A 179 -15.79 24.72 -15.75
N ILE A 180 -14.77 23.93 -16.00
CA ILE A 180 -13.81 24.15 -17.09
C ILE A 180 -14.42 23.79 -18.44
N SER A 181 -15.30 22.81 -18.48
CA SER A 181 -15.91 22.31 -19.74
C SER A 181 -17.18 23.03 -20.17
N GLU A 182 -17.85 23.79 -19.30
CA GLU A 182 -18.99 24.61 -19.66
C GLU A 182 -18.52 25.95 -20.23
N PRO A 183 -18.72 26.21 -21.54
CA PRO A 183 -18.47 27.54 -22.09
C PRO A 183 -19.49 28.51 -21.50
N THR A 184 -19.00 29.59 -20.88
CA THR A 184 -19.79 30.77 -20.47
C THR A 184 -20.44 31.46 -21.65
#